data_c86ac9ef4506d4323d899a061f75d2d9
#
_entry.id   c86ac9ef4506d4323d899a061f75d2d9
#
_cell.length_a   1.000
_cell.length_b   1.000
_cell.length_c   1.000
_cell.angle_alpha   90.00
_cell.angle_beta   90.00
_cell.angle_gamma   90.00
#
_symmetry.space_group_name_H-M   'P 1'
#
loop_
_entity.id
_entity.type
_entity.pdbx_description
1 polymer ?
#
loop_
_entity_poly.entity_id
_entity_poly.type
_entity_poly.pdbx_seq_one_letter_code
_entity_poly.pdbx_strand_id
1 'polypeptide(L)'
;MSAKVWLVGAGPGDPELLTLKAVRALREADVVLIDDLVNEAVLEHCPGARVIAVGKRGGCRSTPQAFIHRLMLRYARHGKCVVRLKGGDPCIFGRGGEEAQWLRERGVDVELVNGITAGLAGATQCDIALTLRGVARGVTLVTAHTQDDSSLNWQALAQGGTTLVIYMGVAKLSEIREQLLAGGMAADTPVAMIENASLPQQRECRSVLTAMEEDAYNFELKSPAILVIGAVAACAEVNRSQPRFTRQRLQEDAFQCRR
;
A
#
# COMPACT_ATOMS: atom_id res chain seq x y z
N MET A 1 31.16 -16.83 6.12
CA MET A 1 30.36 -15.78 5.43
C MET A 1 29.62 -15.01 6.51
N SER A 2 29.60 -13.69 6.45
CA SER A 2 28.86 -12.88 7.43
C SER A 2 27.36 -13.18 7.31
N ALA A 3 26.66 -13.22 8.45
CA ALA A 3 25.22 -13.35 8.48
C ALA A 3 24.58 -12.19 7.74
N LYS A 4 23.77 -12.46 6.69
CA LYS A 4 23.14 -11.43 5.87
C LYS A 4 21.64 -11.58 5.85
N VAL A 5 20.94 -10.46 6.05
CA VAL A 5 19.48 -10.35 5.90
C VAL A 5 19.15 -9.28 4.87
N TRP A 6 18.29 -9.63 3.93
CA TRP A 6 17.71 -8.69 2.98
C TRP A 6 16.28 -8.37 3.40
N LEU A 7 15.96 -7.08 3.56
CA LEU A 7 14.59 -6.59 3.73
C LEU A 7 14.13 -6.10 2.36
N VAL A 8 13.28 -6.87 1.71
CA VAL A 8 12.98 -6.71 0.28
C VAL A 8 11.53 -6.32 0.07
N GLY A 9 11.32 -5.26 -0.71
CA GLY A 9 10.00 -4.91 -1.21
C GLY A 9 9.57 -5.83 -2.34
N ALA A 10 8.43 -6.47 -2.16
CA ALA A 10 7.81 -7.33 -3.16
C ALA A 10 6.98 -6.57 -4.21
N GLY A 11 6.94 -5.24 -4.10
CA GLY A 11 6.03 -4.45 -4.93
C GLY A 11 4.58 -4.56 -4.49
N PRO A 12 3.66 -3.97 -5.25
CA PRO A 12 2.25 -3.80 -4.86
C PRO A 12 1.38 -5.03 -5.13
N GLY A 13 1.87 -6.00 -5.91
CA GLY A 13 1.13 -7.21 -6.22
C GLY A 13 1.48 -7.82 -7.59
N ASP A 14 1.67 -7.01 -8.62
CA ASP A 14 2.13 -7.45 -9.93
C ASP A 14 3.59 -7.92 -9.86
N PRO A 15 3.93 -9.19 -10.20
CA PRO A 15 5.30 -9.69 -10.16
C PRO A 15 6.25 -8.93 -11.10
N GLU A 16 5.77 -8.37 -12.19
CA GLU A 16 6.59 -7.58 -13.13
C GLU A 16 7.07 -6.25 -12.53
N LEU A 17 6.46 -5.82 -11.41
CA LEU A 17 6.87 -4.63 -10.67
C LEU A 17 7.94 -4.91 -9.60
N LEU A 18 8.52 -6.11 -9.57
CA LEU A 18 9.72 -6.38 -8.79
C LEU A 18 10.92 -5.61 -9.34
N THR A 19 11.74 -5.10 -8.43
CA THR A 19 13.03 -4.54 -8.86
C THR A 19 14.02 -5.68 -9.20
N LEU A 20 14.92 -5.44 -10.15
CA LEU A 20 15.98 -6.39 -10.48
C LEU A 20 16.83 -6.78 -9.26
N LYS A 21 16.98 -5.86 -8.31
CA LYS A 21 17.69 -6.12 -7.06
C LYS A 21 16.90 -7.05 -6.14
N ALA A 22 15.57 -6.94 -6.11
CA ALA A 22 14.69 -7.85 -5.38
C ALA A 22 14.78 -9.28 -5.95
N VAL A 23 14.71 -9.41 -7.27
CA VAL A 23 14.89 -10.72 -7.96
C VAL A 23 16.24 -11.36 -7.63
N ARG A 24 17.33 -10.56 -7.63
CA ARG A 24 18.65 -11.06 -7.25
C ARG A 24 18.67 -11.56 -5.80
N ALA A 25 18.13 -10.77 -4.87
CA ALA A 25 18.08 -11.15 -3.46
C ALA A 25 17.28 -12.44 -3.24
N LEU A 26 16.16 -12.61 -3.96
CA LEU A 26 15.34 -13.82 -3.89
C LEU A 26 16.10 -15.05 -4.41
N ARG A 27 16.87 -14.92 -5.52
CA ARG A 27 17.68 -16.02 -6.07
C ARG A 27 18.80 -16.48 -5.14
N GLU A 28 19.31 -15.58 -4.31
CA GLU A 28 20.37 -15.86 -3.34
C GLU A 28 19.84 -16.39 -2.00
N ALA A 29 18.51 -16.40 -1.79
CA ALA A 29 17.89 -16.72 -0.53
C ALA A 29 17.95 -18.22 -0.18
N ASP A 30 18.39 -18.54 1.04
CA ASP A 30 18.16 -19.86 1.65
C ASP A 30 16.79 -19.92 2.33
N VAL A 31 16.34 -18.78 2.89
CA VAL A 31 15.09 -18.67 3.65
C VAL A 31 14.38 -17.36 3.28
N VAL A 32 13.09 -17.47 2.98
CA VAL A 32 12.23 -16.32 2.70
C VAL A 32 11.12 -16.25 3.76
N LEU A 33 11.02 -15.13 4.48
CA LEU A 33 9.92 -14.83 5.37
C LEU A 33 8.94 -13.91 4.63
N ILE A 34 7.71 -14.36 4.39
CA ILE A 34 6.71 -13.68 3.55
C ILE A 34 5.53 -13.15 4.38
N ASP A 35 5.06 -11.94 4.05
CA ASP A 35 3.82 -11.33 4.59
C ASP A 35 2.59 -11.70 3.75
N ASP A 36 1.39 -11.51 4.30
CA ASP A 36 0.11 -11.79 3.64
C ASP A 36 -0.18 -10.94 2.40
N LEU A 37 0.37 -9.74 2.33
CA LEU A 37 0.16 -8.81 1.21
C LEU A 37 1.09 -9.07 0.02
N VAL A 38 1.95 -10.07 0.11
CA VAL A 38 2.86 -10.44 -0.98
C VAL A 38 2.16 -11.42 -1.91
N ASN A 39 2.17 -11.13 -3.21
CA ASN A 39 1.74 -12.09 -4.22
C ASN A 39 2.72 -13.26 -4.29
N GLU A 40 2.23 -14.47 -4.03
CA GLU A 40 3.07 -15.68 -3.99
C GLU A 40 3.74 -16.01 -5.34
N ALA A 41 3.23 -15.47 -6.46
CA ALA A 41 3.85 -15.64 -7.77
C ALA A 41 5.33 -15.18 -7.80
N VAL A 42 5.72 -14.21 -6.96
CA VAL A 42 7.12 -13.75 -6.87
C VAL A 42 8.07 -14.81 -6.30
N LEU A 43 7.55 -15.87 -5.68
CA LEU A 43 8.35 -16.97 -5.12
C LEU A 43 8.94 -17.87 -6.20
N GLU A 44 8.51 -17.76 -7.46
CA GLU A 44 9.16 -18.43 -8.61
C GLU A 44 10.64 -18.05 -8.75
N HIS A 45 11.03 -16.87 -8.23
CA HIS A 45 12.42 -16.41 -8.23
C HIS A 45 13.30 -17.03 -7.15
N CYS A 46 12.74 -17.85 -6.24
CA CYS A 46 13.47 -18.50 -5.15
C CYS A 46 13.07 -19.98 -4.95
N PRO A 47 13.08 -20.82 -6.02
CA PRO A 47 12.54 -22.20 -5.97
C PRO A 47 13.25 -23.12 -4.98
N GLY A 48 14.50 -22.80 -4.60
CA GLY A 48 15.29 -23.56 -3.61
C GLY A 48 15.19 -23.06 -2.18
N ALA A 49 14.53 -21.93 -1.94
CA ALA A 49 14.46 -21.34 -0.63
C ALA A 49 13.37 -21.99 0.25
N ARG A 50 13.62 -22.02 1.56
CA ARG A 50 12.59 -22.36 2.54
C ARG A 50 11.67 -21.17 2.75
N VAL A 51 10.42 -21.23 2.31
CA VAL A 51 9.42 -20.18 2.52
C VAL A 51 8.72 -20.36 3.86
N ILE A 52 8.61 -19.26 4.63
CA ILE A 52 7.96 -19.20 5.93
C ILE A 52 6.97 -18.04 5.94
N ALA A 53 5.67 -18.33 5.99
CA ALA A 53 4.65 -17.32 6.14
C ALA A 53 4.67 -16.76 7.57
N VAL A 54 4.81 -15.43 7.70
CA VAL A 54 4.84 -14.70 8.97
C VAL A 54 3.74 -13.64 9.07
N GLY A 55 2.86 -13.58 8.07
CA GLY A 55 1.68 -12.74 8.06
C GLY A 55 0.54 -13.24 8.97
N LYS A 56 -0.64 -12.66 8.83
CA LYS A 56 -1.87 -13.11 9.50
C LYS A 56 -2.41 -14.35 8.79
N ARG A 57 -2.46 -15.49 9.42
CA ARG A 57 -3.21 -16.62 8.85
C ARG A 57 -4.70 -16.48 9.20
N GLY A 58 -5.54 -16.32 8.16
CA GLY A 58 -6.98 -16.56 8.21
C GLY A 58 -7.72 -16.10 9.49
N GLY A 59 -7.69 -14.79 9.81
CA GLY A 59 -8.40 -14.25 10.98
C GLY A 59 -7.68 -14.41 12.34
N CYS A 60 -6.52 -15.06 12.38
CA CYS A 60 -5.71 -15.19 13.59
C CYS A 60 -4.96 -13.89 13.93
N ARG A 61 -4.50 -13.77 15.21
CA ARG A 61 -3.65 -12.66 15.64
C ARG A 61 -2.41 -12.58 14.75
N SER A 62 -2.01 -11.35 14.38
CA SER A 62 -0.75 -11.13 13.64
C SER A 62 0.43 -11.74 14.39
N THR A 63 1.35 -12.35 13.64
CA THR A 63 2.61 -12.85 14.21
C THR A 63 3.32 -11.70 14.94
N PRO A 64 3.68 -11.87 16.23
CA PRO A 64 4.34 -10.80 16.98
C PRO A 64 5.64 -10.38 16.30
N GLN A 65 5.88 -9.08 16.14
CA GLN A 65 7.09 -8.55 15.50
C GLN A 65 8.38 -9.10 16.15
N ALA A 66 8.39 -9.21 17.49
CA ALA A 66 9.51 -9.78 18.21
C ALA A 66 9.81 -11.26 17.82
N PHE A 67 8.80 -12.02 17.40
CA PHE A 67 9.02 -13.38 16.90
C PHE A 67 9.67 -13.36 15.51
N ILE A 68 9.20 -12.48 14.61
CA ILE A 68 9.76 -12.31 13.27
C ILE A 68 11.24 -11.91 13.36
N HIS A 69 11.55 -10.94 14.24
CA HIS A 69 12.92 -10.51 14.50
C HIS A 69 13.82 -11.67 14.94
N ARG A 70 13.37 -12.44 15.94
CA ARG A 70 14.13 -13.60 16.45
C ARG A 70 14.31 -14.68 15.38
N LEU A 71 13.32 -14.87 14.53
CA LEU A 71 13.38 -15.85 13.45
C LEU A 71 14.43 -15.48 12.41
N MET A 72 14.43 -14.21 11.95
CA MET A 72 15.47 -13.69 11.05
C MET A 72 16.87 -13.85 11.65
N LEU A 73 17.05 -13.41 12.90
CA LEU A 73 18.32 -13.52 13.61
C LEU A 73 18.81 -14.96 13.73
N ARG A 74 17.90 -15.90 14.06
CA ARG A 74 18.23 -17.32 14.17
C ARG A 74 18.80 -17.88 12.87
N TYR A 75 18.13 -17.66 11.74
CA TYR A 75 18.61 -18.16 10.45
C TYR A 75 19.92 -17.48 10.03
N ALA A 76 20.02 -16.17 10.20
CA ALA A 76 21.23 -15.42 9.88
C ALA A 76 22.43 -15.95 10.67
N ARG A 77 22.30 -16.23 11.98
CA ARG A 77 23.35 -16.81 12.83
C ARG A 77 23.76 -18.22 12.45
N HIS A 78 22.89 -18.95 11.72
CA HIS A 78 23.24 -20.26 11.15
C HIS A 78 23.85 -20.14 9.73
N GLY A 79 24.33 -18.95 9.35
CA GLY A 79 24.98 -18.70 8.07
C GLY A 79 24.05 -18.70 6.87
N LYS A 80 22.73 -18.60 7.09
CA LYS A 80 21.74 -18.58 6.01
C LYS A 80 21.57 -17.17 5.46
N CYS A 81 21.41 -17.07 4.13
CA CYS A 81 20.94 -15.88 3.45
C CYS A 81 19.43 -15.76 3.66
N VAL A 82 18.99 -14.75 4.41
CA VAL A 82 17.58 -14.56 4.78
C VAL A 82 17.00 -13.41 3.99
N VAL A 83 15.88 -13.64 3.32
CA VAL A 83 15.05 -12.58 2.71
C VAL A 83 13.79 -12.41 3.54
N ARG A 84 13.56 -11.21 4.04
CA ARG A 84 12.29 -10.75 4.59
C ARG A 84 11.53 -10.03 3.49
N LEU A 85 10.56 -10.71 2.88
CA LEU A 85 9.79 -10.22 1.74
C LEU A 85 8.52 -9.52 2.24
N LYS A 86 8.34 -8.26 1.88
CA LYS A 86 7.30 -7.35 2.38
C LYS A 86 6.50 -6.76 1.23
N GLY A 87 5.18 -6.71 1.34
CA GLY A 87 4.34 -6.04 0.35
C GLY A 87 4.71 -4.56 0.18
N GLY A 88 4.70 -4.05 -1.04
CA GLY A 88 5.11 -2.69 -1.36
C GLY A 88 6.59 -2.44 -1.17
N ASP A 89 6.92 -1.39 -0.41
CA ASP A 89 8.28 -0.99 -0.04
C ASP A 89 8.51 -1.19 1.47
N PRO A 90 9.64 -1.76 1.91
CA PRO A 90 9.91 -2.01 3.34
C PRO A 90 9.92 -0.75 4.19
N CYS A 91 10.26 0.40 3.60
CA CYS A 91 10.43 1.67 4.29
C CYS A 91 9.18 2.57 4.23
N ILE A 92 8.13 2.16 3.50
CA ILE A 92 6.85 2.89 3.41
C ILE A 92 5.80 2.11 4.19
N PHE A 93 5.53 2.52 5.42
CA PHE A 93 4.58 1.88 6.37
C PHE A 93 4.83 0.38 6.59
N GLY A 94 6.02 -0.11 6.20
CA GLY A 94 6.39 -1.53 6.26
C GLY A 94 7.23 -1.91 7.49
N ARG A 95 7.58 -0.97 8.39
CA ARG A 95 8.43 -1.19 9.58
C ARG A 95 9.84 -1.73 9.26
N GLY A 96 10.30 -1.64 8.00
CA GLY A 96 11.61 -2.15 7.59
C GLY A 96 12.77 -1.47 8.32
N GLY A 97 12.64 -0.18 8.67
CA GLY A 97 13.62 0.55 9.48
C GLY A 97 13.81 -0.05 10.87
N GLU A 98 12.70 -0.40 11.57
CA GLU A 98 12.73 -1.04 12.89
C GLU A 98 13.38 -2.42 12.82
N GLU A 99 13.01 -3.23 11.82
CA GLU A 99 13.58 -4.57 11.60
C GLU A 99 15.09 -4.48 11.32
N ALA A 100 15.50 -3.53 10.46
CA ALA A 100 16.90 -3.32 10.12
C ALA A 100 17.74 -2.87 11.34
N GLN A 101 17.23 -1.90 12.09
CA GLN A 101 17.92 -1.40 13.29
C GLN A 101 18.11 -2.53 14.29
N TRP A 102 17.03 -3.26 14.62
CA TRP A 102 17.05 -4.34 15.60
C TRP A 102 18.06 -5.45 15.26
N LEU A 103 18.21 -5.79 13.97
CA LEU A 103 19.15 -6.80 13.49
C LEU A 103 20.59 -6.28 13.52
N ARG A 104 20.84 -5.03 13.08
CA ARG A 104 22.16 -4.42 13.07
C ARG A 104 22.74 -4.28 14.46
N GLU A 105 21.92 -3.91 15.46
CA GLU A 105 22.33 -3.87 16.88
C GLU A 105 22.81 -5.23 17.40
N ARG A 106 22.50 -6.33 16.66
CA ARG A 106 22.87 -7.72 17.00
C ARG A 106 23.94 -8.30 16.08
N GLY A 107 24.64 -7.41 15.35
CA GLY A 107 25.78 -7.76 14.50
C GLY A 107 25.41 -8.46 13.18
N VAL A 108 24.17 -8.32 12.73
CA VAL A 108 23.73 -8.86 11.42
C VAL A 108 23.90 -7.79 10.36
N ASP A 109 24.49 -8.16 9.22
CA ASP A 109 24.51 -7.31 8.03
C ASP A 109 23.11 -7.27 7.40
N VAL A 110 22.55 -6.06 7.25
CA VAL A 110 21.19 -5.86 6.74
C VAL A 110 21.20 -4.92 5.56
N GLU A 111 20.66 -5.39 4.46
CA GLU A 111 20.46 -4.61 3.23
C GLU A 111 18.97 -4.37 2.98
N LEU A 112 18.59 -3.11 2.72
CA LEU A 112 17.26 -2.69 2.33
C LEU A 112 17.17 -2.67 0.80
N VAL A 113 16.10 -3.27 0.26
CA VAL A 113 15.82 -3.29 -1.18
C VAL A 113 14.45 -2.69 -1.41
N ASN A 114 14.41 -1.57 -2.13
CA ASN A 114 13.16 -0.90 -2.44
C ASN A 114 12.20 -1.78 -3.22
N GLY A 115 10.92 -1.55 -3.03
CA GLY A 115 9.82 -2.01 -3.89
C GLY A 115 8.92 -0.85 -4.27
N ILE A 116 8.05 -1.04 -5.24
CA ILE A 116 7.05 -0.04 -5.60
C ILE A 116 5.92 -0.11 -4.59
N THR A 117 5.68 1.00 -3.89
CA THR A 117 4.59 1.06 -2.92
C THR A 117 3.22 1.14 -3.60
N ALA A 118 2.19 0.54 -2.99
CA ALA A 118 0.85 0.40 -3.57
C ALA A 118 0.21 1.74 -3.99
N GLY A 119 0.48 2.83 -3.27
CA GLY A 119 -0.06 4.15 -3.60
C GLY A 119 0.46 4.70 -4.93
N LEU A 120 1.73 4.42 -5.27
CA LEU A 120 2.31 4.81 -6.55
C LEU A 120 1.78 3.93 -7.68
N ALA A 121 1.82 2.61 -7.50
CA ALA A 121 1.41 1.67 -8.54
C ALA A 121 -0.10 1.76 -8.84
N GLY A 122 -0.94 1.79 -7.81
CA GLY A 122 -2.39 1.91 -7.98
C GLY A 122 -2.79 3.19 -8.71
N ALA A 123 -2.17 4.32 -8.35
CA ALA A 123 -2.41 5.57 -9.05
C ALA A 123 -2.02 5.48 -10.53
N THR A 124 -0.82 4.93 -10.83
CA THR A 124 -0.36 4.75 -12.22
C THR A 124 -1.31 3.87 -13.04
N GLN A 125 -1.78 2.77 -12.47
CA GLN A 125 -2.70 1.86 -13.17
C GLN A 125 -4.13 2.42 -13.33
N CYS A 126 -4.46 3.46 -12.56
CA CYS A 126 -5.70 4.22 -12.70
C CYS A 126 -5.50 5.50 -13.53
N ASP A 127 -4.38 5.64 -14.26
CA ASP A 127 -4.02 6.82 -15.05
C ASP A 127 -4.00 8.12 -14.21
N ILE A 128 -3.73 8.02 -12.91
CA ILE A 128 -3.59 9.17 -12.02
C ILE A 128 -2.11 9.55 -11.90
N ALA A 129 -1.73 10.66 -12.49
CA ALA A 129 -0.44 11.29 -12.20
C ALA A 129 -0.51 11.97 -10.84
N LEU A 130 0.11 11.38 -9.80
CA LEU A 130 0.08 11.94 -8.43
C LEU A 130 0.64 13.35 -8.32
N THR A 131 1.51 13.75 -9.26
CA THR A 131 1.97 15.13 -9.45
C THR A 131 1.67 15.55 -10.88
N LEU A 132 1.07 16.71 -11.07
CA LEU A 132 0.73 17.24 -12.39
C LEU A 132 0.99 18.74 -12.42
N ARG A 133 1.72 19.21 -13.47
CA ARG A 133 2.05 20.63 -13.62
C ARG A 133 0.78 21.48 -13.65
N GLY A 134 0.72 22.50 -12.82
CA GLY A 134 -0.45 23.39 -12.68
C GLY A 134 -1.57 22.85 -11.80
N VAL A 135 -1.53 21.56 -11.37
CA VAL A 135 -2.55 20.94 -10.54
C VAL A 135 -2.01 20.57 -9.16
N ALA A 136 -0.97 19.75 -9.08
CA ALA A 136 -0.35 19.35 -7.82
C ALA A 136 1.17 19.25 -7.96
N ARG A 137 1.91 19.96 -7.10
CA ARG A 137 3.38 20.02 -7.12
C ARG A 137 4.04 19.01 -6.21
N GLY A 138 3.27 18.29 -5.41
CA GLY A 138 3.78 17.35 -4.43
C GLY A 138 2.78 16.25 -4.14
N VAL A 139 3.29 15.19 -3.52
CA VAL A 139 2.49 14.08 -3.00
C VAL A 139 2.86 13.84 -1.53
N THR A 140 1.87 13.62 -0.70
CA THR A 140 2.04 13.31 0.72
C THR A 140 1.49 11.91 0.98
N LEU A 141 2.38 10.99 1.39
CA LEU A 141 1.99 9.63 1.78
C LEU A 141 1.73 9.62 3.28
N VAL A 142 0.55 9.20 3.69
CA VAL A 142 0.18 9.10 5.11
C VAL A 142 -0.50 7.77 5.40
N THR A 143 -0.44 7.32 6.65
CA THR A 143 -1.25 6.21 7.14
C THR A 143 -2.34 6.71 8.06
N ALA A 144 -3.56 6.22 7.88
CA ALA A 144 -4.65 6.50 8.81
C ALA A 144 -4.58 5.65 10.08
N HIS A 145 -3.70 4.64 10.12
CA HIS A 145 -3.49 3.79 11.29
C HIS A 145 -2.28 4.27 12.09
N THR A 146 -2.50 4.71 13.31
CA THR A 146 -1.44 5.04 14.28
C THR A 146 -1.44 4.01 15.40
N GLN A 147 -0.25 3.67 15.93
CA GLN A 147 -0.10 2.78 17.08
C GLN A 147 -0.14 3.53 18.40
N ASP A 148 0.05 4.83 18.35
CA ASP A 148 0.00 5.77 19.45
C ASP A 148 -1.22 6.70 19.27
N ASP A 149 -1.63 7.39 20.34
CA ASP A 149 -2.70 8.38 20.32
C ASP A 149 -2.32 9.69 19.57
N SER A 150 -1.22 9.67 18.82
CA SER A 150 -0.81 10.83 18.01
C SER A 150 -1.76 11.00 16.82
N SER A 151 -2.48 12.11 16.77
CA SER A 151 -3.29 12.47 15.62
C SER A 151 -2.42 13.09 14.52
N LEU A 152 -2.75 12.80 13.26
CA LEU A 152 -2.19 13.53 12.12
C LEU A 152 -2.61 15.01 12.20
N ASN A 153 -1.73 15.90 11.76
CA ASN A 153 -2.10 17.30 11.58
C ASN A 153 -2.97 17.44 10.31
N TRP A 154 -4.24 17.10 10.44
CA TRP A 154 -5.19 17.08 9.33
C TRP A 154 -5.37 18.46 8.67
N GLN A 155 -5.29 19.54 9.46
CA GLN A 155 -5.35 20.91 8.92
C GLN A 155 -4.15 21.18 7.98
N ALA A 156 -2.94 20.81 8.38
CA ALA A 156 -1.77 20.97 7.54
C ALA A 156 -1.85 20.09 6.27
N LEU A 157 -2.42 18.89 6.37
CA LEU A 157 -2.65 18.02 5.21
C LEU A 157 -3.69 18.62 4.26
N ALA A 158 -4.79 19.12 4.78
CA ALA A 158 -5.86 19.74 3.99
C ALA A 158 -5.40 20.99 3.24
N GLN A 159 -4.52 21.78 3.85
CA GLN A 159 -4.03 23.06 3.33
C GLN A 159 -2.69 22.94 2.57
N GLY A 160 -2.06 21.78 2.58
CA GLY A 160 -0.70 21.59 2.05
C GLY A 160 -0.58 21.69 0.52
N GLY A 161 -1.68 21.71 -0.23
CA GLY A 161 -1.68 21.82 -1.70
C GLY A 161 -1.00 20.65 -2.42
N THR A 162 -0.90 19.50 -1.76
CA THR A 162 -0.35 18.25 -2.30
C THR A 162 -1.46 17.21 -2.51
N THR A 163 -1.21 16.29 -3.43
CA THR A 163 -2.04 15.08 -3.50
C THR A 163 -1.81 14.23 -2.23
N LEU A 164 -2.88 13.87 -1.54
CA LEU A 164 -2.78 12.96 -0.41
C LEU A 164 -2.96 11.51 -0.89
N VAL A 165 -2.07 10.63 -0.45
CA VAL A 165 -2.17 9.18 -0.67
C VAL A 165 -2.25 8.53 0.71
N ILE A 166 -3.45 8.04 1.06
CA ILE A 166 -3.74 7.54 2.41
C ILE A 166 -3.78 6.00 2.39
N TYR A 167 -2.95 5.41 3.23
CA TYR A 167 -2.86 3.98 3.47
C TYR A 167 -3.66 3.58 4.70
N MET A 168 -4.18 2.35 4.72
CA MET A 168 -4.92 1.76 5.84
C MET A 168 -6.14 2.59 6.28
N GLY A 169 -6.78 3.31 5.32
CA GLY A 169 -7.85 4.25 5.58
C GLY A 169 -9.27 3.67 5.48
N VAL A 170 -9.48 2.45 4.97
CA VAL A 170 -10.83 1.92 4.70
C VAL A 170 -11.73 1.90 5.93
N ALA A 171 -11.21 1.49 7.09
CA ALA A 171 -11.98 1.47 8.33
C ALA A 171 -12.17 2.86 8.98
N LYS A 172 -11.57 3.91 8.41
CA LYS A 172 -11.54 5.28 8.94
C LYS A 172 -12.04 6.33 7.95
N LEU A 173 -12.80 5.92 6.93
CA LEU A 173 -13.28 6.84 5.88
C LEU A 173 -14.06 8.02 6.45
N SER A 174 -14.97 7.81 7.41
CA SER A 174 -15.72 8.88 8.07
C SER A 174 -14.81 9.87 8.79
N GLU A 175 -13.88 9.34 9.62
CA GLU A 175 -12.89 10.16 10.34
C GLU A 175 -12.03 10.99 9.38
N ILE A 176 -11.50 10.36 8.32
CA ILE A 176 -10.67 11.03 7.31
C ILE A 176 -11.44 12.17 6.64
N ARG A 177 -12.68 11.89 6.20
CA ARG A 177 -13.55 12.90 5.60
C ARG A 177 -13.78 14.08 6.51
N GLU A 178 -14.21 13.81 7.76
CA GLU A 178 -14.53 14.85 8.75
C GLU A 178 -13.31 15.71 9.06
N GLN A 179 -12.16 15.10 9.27
CA GLN A 179 -10.94 15.81 9.62
C GLN A 179 -10.41 16.67 8.46
N LEU A 180 -10.48 16.20 7.22
CA LEU A 180 -10.05 16.97 6.06
C LEU A 180 -11.00 18.14 5.78
N LEU A 181 -12.32 17.95 5.92
CA LEU A 181 -13.31 19.03 5.81
C LEU A 181 -13.11 20.08 6.90
N ALA A 182 -12.93 19.65 8.14
CA ALA A 182 -12.65 20.56 9.28
C ALA A 182 -11.32 21.30 9.10
N GLY A 183 -10.33 20.67 8.43
CA GLY A 183 -9.05 21.27 8.05
C GLY A 183 -9.13 22.28 6.91
N GLY A 184 -10.33 22.44 6.28
CA GLY A 184 -10.58 23.41 5.22
C GLY A 184 -10.41 22.86 3.79
N MET A 185 -10.34 21.53 3.60
CA MET A 185 -10.37 20.95 2.27
C MET A 185 -11.76 21.13 1.64
N ALA A 186 -11.80 21.45 0.34
CA ALA A 186 -13.06 21.67 -0.37
C ALA A 186 -13.91 20.38 -0.40
N ALA A 187 -15.21 20.53 -0.24
CA ALA A 187 -16.19 19.45 -0.15
C ALA A 187 -16.24 18.56 -1.42
N ASP A 188 -16.00 19.19 -2.56
CA ASP A 188 -15.98 18.60 -3.90
C ASP A 188 -14.58 18.11 -4.34
N THR A 189 -13.60 18.12 -3.43
CA THR A 189 -12.25 17.60 -3.72
C THR A 189 -12.34 16.16 -4.23
N PRO A 190 -11.79 15.87 -5.43
CA PRO A 190 -11.83 14.53 -6.01
C PRO A 190 -11.11 13.48 -5.16
N VAL A 191 -11.70 12.28 -5.11
CA VAL A 191 -11.18 11.12 -4.41
C VAL A 191 -11.19 9.91 -5.34
N ALA A 192 -10.08 9.17 -5.37
CA ALA A 192 -10.03 7.84 -5.96
C ALA A 192 -9.72 6.81 -4.87
N MET A 193 -10.52 5.77 -4.79
CA MET A 193 -10.34 4.64 -3.88
C MET A 193 -9.95 3.42 -4.71
N ILE A 194 -8.75 2.91 -4.50
CA ILE A 194 -8.13 1.87 -5.34
C ILE A 194 -7.91 0.63 -4.49
N GLU A 195 -8.71 -0.40 -4.75
CA GLU A 195 -8.66 -1.69 -4.06
C GLU A 195 -7.74 -2.65 -4.82
N ASN A 196 -6.93 -3.45 -4.09
CA ASN A 196 -6.05 -4.47 -4.65
C ASN A 196 -5.12 -3.94 -5.75
N ALA A 197 -4.47 -2.81 -5.48
CA ALA A 197 -3.58 -2.12 -6.43
C ALA A 197 -2.61 -3.08 -7.13
N SER A 198 -2.56 -3.01 -8.45
CA SER A 198 -1.75 -3.82 -9.37
C SER A 198 -2.04 -5.33 -9.43
N LEU A 199 -3.03 -5.81 -8.70
CA LEU A 199 -3.48 -7.19 -8.82
C LEU A 199 -4.52 -7.35 -9.94
N PRO A 200 -4.71 -8.54 -10.53
CA PRO A 200 -5.74 -8.76 -11.56
C PRO A 200 -7.16 -8.39 -11.12
N GLN A 201 -7.44 -8.46 -9.82
CA GLN A 201 -8.71 -8.07 -9.21
C GLN A 201 -8.74 -6.60 -8.74
N GLN A 202 -7.83 -5.74 -9.20
CA GLN A 202 -7.88 -4.32 -8.88
C GLN A 202 -9.23 -3.72 -9.27
N ARG A 203 -9.83 -2.95 -8.36
CA ARG A 203 -11.04 -2.17 -8.60
C ARG A 203 -10.81 -0.73 -8.22
N GLU A 204 -11.54 0.18 -8.84
CA GLU A 204 -11.45 1.61 -8.61
C GLU A 204 -12.83 2.22 -8.42
N CYS A 205 -12.97 3.06 -7.39
CA CYS A 205 -14.13 3.90 -7.15
C CYS A 205 -13.72 5.36 -7.17
N ARG A 206 -14.39 6.17 -7.99
CA ARG A 206 -14.21 7.63 -8.06
C ARG A 206 -15.33 8.33 -7.32
N SER A 207 -14.97 9.33 -6.53
CA SER A 207 -15.88 10.06 -5.65
C SER A 207 -15.41 11.50 -5.45
N VAL A 208 -16.10 12.23 -4.59
CA VAL A 208 -15.65 13.48 -4.00
C VAL A 208 -15.60 13.33 -2.48
N LEU A 209 -14.87 14.23 -1.81
CA LEU A 209 -14.58 14.11 -0.38
C LEU A 209 -15.84 13.93 0.47
N THR A 210 -16.92 14.68 0.20
CA THR A 210 -18.17 14.57 0.96
C THR A 210 -18.91 13.27 0.74
N ALA A 211 -18.80 12.65 -0.43
CA ALA A 211 -19.55 11.45 -0.79
C ALA A 211 -18.74 10.16 -0.63
N MET A 212 -17.44 10.25 -0.32
CA MET A 212 -16.53 9.10 -0.40
C MET A 212 -16.94 7.92 0.50
N GLU A 213 -17.60 8.19 1.63
CA GLU A 213 -18.06 7.14 2.56
C GLU A 213 -19.26 6.38 1.98
N GLU A 214 -20.26 7.11 1.46
CA GLU A 214 -21.44 6.53 0.81
C GLU A 214 -21.05 5.74 -0.45
N ASP A 215 -20.18 6.34 -1.28
CA ASP A 215 -19.72 5.70 -2.51
C ASP A 215 -18.84 4.46 -2.22
N ALA A 216 -18.01 4.49 -1.17
CA ALA A 216 -17.26 3.32 -0.71
C ALA A 216 -18.17 2.20 -0.23
N TYR A 217 -19.25 2.53 0.50
CA TYR A 217 -20.24 1.56 0.96
C TYR A 217 -20.95 0.91 -0.24
N ASN A 218 -21.44 1.71 -1.18
CA ASN A 218 -22.15 1.23 -2.36
C ASN A 218 -21.23 0.42 -3.29
N PHE A 219 -19.94 0.75 -3.34
CA PHE A 219 -18.91 0.01 -4.08
C PHE A 219 -18.48 -1.28 -3.36
N GLU A 220 -18.86 -1.46 -2.09
CA GLU A 220 -18.37 -2.52 -1.20
C GLU A 220 -16.83 -2.52 -1.10
N LEU A 221 -16.24 -1.34 -0.86
CA LEU A 221 -14.80 -1.17 -0.75
C LEU A 221 -14.20 -2.05 0.36
N LYS A 222 -13.17 -2.83 0.03
CA LYS A 222 -12.48 -3.72 0.96
C LYS A 222 -10.99 -3.39 1.06
N SER A 223 -10.39 -3.78 2.18
CA SER A 223 -8.93 -3.77 2.33
C SER A 223 -8.31 -4.96 1.59
N PRO A 224 -7.10 -4.79 1.02
CA PRO A 224 -6.29 -3.57 1.04
C PRO A 224 -6.73 -2.55 0.01
N ALA A 225 -6.80 -1.28 0.40
CA ALA A 225 -7.07 -0.19 -0.53
C ALA A 225 -6.26 1.07 -0.20
N ILE A 226 -6.05 1.89 -1.25
CA ILE A 226 -5.39 3.18 -1.20
C ILE A 226 -6.41 4.27 -1.52
N LEU A 227 -6.38 5.37 -0.77
CA LEU A 227 -7.17 6.56 -1.08
C LEU A 227 -6.25 7.63 -1.68
N VAL A 228 -6.59 8.12 -2.86
CA VAL A 228 -5.90 9.26 -3.51
C VAL A 228 -6.86 10.44 -3.47
N ILE A 229 -6.49 11.51 -2.76
CA ILE A 229 -7.33 12.69 -2.53
C ILE A 229 -6.63 13.92 -3.10
N GLY A 230 -7.32 14.64 -3.95
CA GLY A 230 -6.82 15.85 -4.59
C GLY A 230 -7.28 15.98 -6.05
N ALA A 231 -7.06 17.17 -6.64
CA ALA A 231 -7.52 17.50 -7.99
C ALA A 231 -7.04 16.50 -9.06
N VAL A 232 -5.88 15.87 -8.88
CA VAL A 232 -5.34 14.87 -9.82
C VAL A 232 -6.24 13.65 -9.95
N ALA A 233 -7.04 13.34 -8.93
CA ALA A 233 -7.96 12.20 -8.97
C ALA A 233 -9.09 12.40 -9.99
N ALA A 234 -9.37 13.62 -10.43
CA ALA A 234 -10.31 13.92 -11.52
C ALA A 234 -9.66 13.92 -12.91
N CYS A 235 -8.33 14.01 -12.99
CA CYS A 235 -7.59 14.22 -14.24
C CYS A 235 -7.26 12.93 -15.00
N ALA A 236 -7.69 11.77 -14.52
CA ALA A 236 -7.41 10.49 -15.16
C ALA A 236 -8.22 10.36 -16.45
N GLU A 237 -7.56 10.05 -17.57
CA GLU A 237 -8.26 9.63 -18.77
C GLU A 237 -8.98 8.31 -18.56
N VAL A 238 -10.19 8.19 -19.12
CA VAL A 238 -11.02 7.01 -18.96
C VAL A 238 -10.41 5.84 -19.75
N ASN A 239 -9.67 4.98 -19.10
CA ASN A 239 -9.25 3.72 -19.70
C ASN A 239 -10.48 2.81 -19.83
N ARG A 240 -10.93 2.54 -21.07
CA ARG A 240 -12.26 1.96 -21.40
C ARG A 240 -12.40 0.46 -21.09
N SER A 241 -11.37 -0.19 -20.52
CA SER A 241 -11.35 -1.66 -20.38
C SER A 241 -11.64 -2.22 -18.99
N GLN A 242 -11.81 -1.38 -17.95
CA GLN A 242 -12.15 -1.84 -16.59
C GLN A 242 -13.50 -1.27 -16.12
N PRO A 243 -14.31 -2.04 -15.38
CA PRO A 243 -15.55 -1.53 -14.80
C PRO A 243 -15.23 -0.49 -13.74
N ARG A 244 -15.55 0.77 -14.01
CA ARG A 244 -15.40 1.90 -13.09
C ARG A 244 -16.73 2.20 -12.44
N PHE A 245 -16.75 2.28 -11.12
CA PHE A 245 -17.89 2.78 -10.38
C PHE A 245 -17.77 4.31 -10.30
N THR A 246 -18.72 5.04 -10.91
CA THR A 246 -18.79 6.50 -10.82
C THR A 246 -20.18 6.93 -10.43
N ARG A 247 -20.30 7.98 -9.62
CA ARG A 247 -21.58 8.52 -9.15
C ARG A 247 -22.55 8.90 -10.29
N GLN A 248 -22.02 9.31 -11.46
CA GLN A 248 -22.82 9.62 -12.63
C GLN A 248 -23.62 8.41 -13.14
N ARG A 249 -23.07 7.19 -13.10
CA ARG A 249 -23.82 5.98 -13.52
C ARG A 249 -25.00 5.66 -12.63
N LEU A 250 -24.89 5.90 -11.32
CA LEU A 250 -26.03 5.69 -10.41
C LEU A 250 -27.21 6.62 -10.74
N GLN A 251 -26.95 7.83 -11.22
CA GLN A 251 -28.01 8.75 -11.65
C GLN A 251 -28.63 8.34 -12.98
N GLU A 252 -27.85 7.79 -13.91
CA GLU A 252 -28.32 7.31 -15.20
C GLU A 252 -29.13 6.02 -15.07
N ASP A 253 -28.65 5.06 -14.27
CA ASP A 253 -29.34 3.79 -14.00
C ASP A 253 -30.64 4.01 -13.20
N ALA A 254 -30.65 4.94 -12.24
CA ALA A 254 -31.85 5.32 -11.51
C ALA A 254 -32.89 6.03 -12.40
N PHE A 255 -32.46 6.64 -13.49
CA PHE A 255 -33.34 7.27 -14.46
C PHE A 255 -33.94 6.26 -15.48
N GLN A 256 -33.20 5.18 -15.80
CA GLN A 256 -33.68 4.12 -16.69
C GLN A 256 -34.64 3.12 -16.01
N CYS A 257 -34.50 2.93 -14.67
CA CYS A 257 -35.45 2.10 -13.91
C CYS A 257 -36.82 2.74 -13.64
N ARG A 258 -37.03 4.00 -14.02
CA ARG A 258 -38.30 4.74 -13.85
C ARG A 258 -39.05 4.97 -15.17
N ARG A 259 -38.67 4.28 -16.22
CA ARG A 259 -39.46 4.14 -17.46
C ARG A 259 -39.83 2.66 -17.64
#